data_b0ef75a63c5444da243535a423c10cda
#
_entry.id   b0ef75a63c5444da243535a423c10cda
#
_cell.length_a   1.000
_cell.length_b   1.000
_cell.length_c   1.000
_cell.angle_alpha   90.00
_cell.angle_beta   90.00
_cell.angle_gamma   90.00
#
_symmetry.space_group_name_H-M   'P 1'
#
loop_
_entity.id
_entity.type
_entity.pdbx_description
1 polymer ?
#
loop_
_entity_poly.entity_id
_entity_poly.type
_entity_poly.pdbx_seq_one_letter_code
_entity_poly.pdbx_strand_id
1 'polypeptide(L)'
;MAKYKIGFDMRKLYYLFILIVISCNVSLAQSRKSVSILGDSYSTFEGFMQPKTNSSWYSATPKPETDVTSVKQTWWNKFIEENGYQLCINNSFSGSTICNTGYDKADFSDRSFITRMTGLGFPDIILIFGGTNDSWADSPLGDFKYGGWTKDDLFKFRPAMAYMLDHVIHNYQNVEIYFILNTDLKKEINDSVKNICQHYGIACVELRDIDKKNGHPTVKGMSQINEQLKTFMTQNSETLDSNTIDSCW
;
A
#
# COMPACT_ATOMS: atom_id res chain seq x y z
N MET A 1 -60.87 -36.18 28.04
CA MET A 1 -59.78 -35.22 28.02
C MET A 1 -58.45 -35.95 27.78
N ALA A 2 -57.90 -35.90 26.58
CA ALA A 2 -56.64 -36.55 26.22
C ALA A 2 -55.47 -35.62 26.62
N LYS A 3 -54.62 -36.10 27.54
CA LYS A 3 -53.40 -35.41 27.91
C LYS A 3 -52.29 -35.73 26.88
N TYR A 4 -51.98 -34.79 25.98
CA TYR A 4 -50.80 -34.86 25.14
C TYR A 4 -49.56 -34.67 26.01
N LYS A 5 -48.78 -35.74 26.21
CA LYS A 5 -47.39 -35.67 26.73
C LYS A 5 -46.50 -35.30 25.58
N ILE A 6 -46.02 -34.06 25.55
CA ILE A 6 -44.94 -33.66 24.66
C ILE A 6 -43.65 -34.29 25.21
N GLY A 7 -43.25 -35.44 24.67
CA GLY A 7 -41.97 -36.05 24.97
C GLY A 7 -40.84 -35.23 24.38
N PHE A 8 -40.08 -34.53 25.21
CA PHE A 8 -38.91 -33.75 24.78
C PHE A 8 -37.75 -34.72 24.47
N ASP A 9 -37.37 -34.84 23.20
CA ASP A 9 -36.28 -35.72 22.78
C ASP A 9 -34.94 -35.02 23.06
N MET A 10 -34.33 -35.35 24.19
CA MET A 10 -33.04 -34.82 24.65
C MET A 10 -31.90 -34.96 23.62
N ARG A 11 -31.97 -35.98 22.74
CA ARG A 11 -30.96 -36.18 21.68
C ARG A 11 -31.07 -35.10 20.62
N LYS A 12 -32.29 -34.73 20.23
CA LYS A 12 -32.51 -33.62 19.26
C LYS A 12 -32.04 -32.28 19.81
N LEU A 13 -32.26 -32.03 21.11
CA LEU A 13 -31.76 -30.84 21.81
C LEU A 13 -30.23 -30.80 21.84
N TYR A 14 -29.57 -31.91 22.07
CA TYR A 14 -28.12 -32.03 22.06
C TYR A 14 -27.52 -31.76 20.68
N TYR A 15 -28.09 -32.33 19.61
CA TYR A 15 -27.64 -32.03 18.23
C TYR A 15 -27.91 -30.58 17.81
N LEU A 16 -29.01 -29.98 18.21
CA LEU A 16 -29.30 -28.57 17.97
C LEU A 16 -28.29 -27.67 18.68
N PHE A 17 -27.91 -28.02 19.92
CA PHE A 17 -26.91 -27.28 20.68
C PHE A 17 -25.51 -27.39 20.04
N ILE A 18 -25.11 -28.56 19.55
CA ILE A 18 -23.85 -28.77 18.82
C ILE A 18 -23.85 -27.93 17.50
N LEU A 19 -24.95 -27.93 16.77
CA LEU A 19 -25.08 -27.12 15.53
C LEU A 19 -24.97 -25.61 15.81
N ILE A 20 -25.54 -25.12 16.91
CA ILE A 20 -25.45 -23.70 17.31
C ILE A 20 -24.00 -23.35 17.72
N VAL A 21 -23.34 -24.24 18.49
CA VAL A 21 -21.94 -24.02 18.90
C VAL A 21 -20.98 -24.02 17.70
N ILE A 22 -21.20 -24.89 16.72
CA ILE A 22 -20.41 -24.93 15.48
C ILE A 22 -20.67 -23.66 14.64
N SER A 23 -21.92 -23.23 14.51
CA SER A 23 -22.26 -22.01 13.74
C SER A 23 -21.71 -20.73 14.39
N CYS A 24 -21.68 -20.63 15.73
CA CYS A 24 -21.06 -19.51 16.44
C CYS A 24 -19.54 -19.42 16.25
N ASN A 25 -18.85 -20.58 16.14
CA ASN A 25 -17.39 -20.57 15.93
C ASN A 25 -16.97 -20.26 14.49
N VAL A 26 -17.83 -20.49 13.51
CA VAL A 26 -17.55 -20.14 12.09
C VAL A 26 -17.69 -18.64 11.84
N SER A 27 -18.44 -17.92 12.68
CA SER A 27 -18.69 -16.47 12.51
C SER A 27 -17.56 -15.55 13.00
N LEU A 28 -16.50 -16.08 13.63
CA LEU A 28 -15.43 -15.27 14.23
C LEU A 28 -14.09 -15.28 13.49
N ALA A 29 -13.99 -15.99 12.38
CA ALA A 29 -12.84 -15.88 11.50
C ALA A 29 -13.03 -14.71 10.53
N GLN A 30 -13.01 -13.48 11.06
CA GLN A 30 -12.89 -12.31 10.19
C GLN A 30 -11.54 -12.42 9.47
N SER A 31 -11.57 -12.63 8.16
CA SER A 31 -10.34 -12.69 7.36
C SER A 31 -9.58 -11.38 7.53
N ARG A 32 -8.31 -11.48 7.91
CA ARG A 32 -7.45 -10.30 8.02
C ARG A 32 -7.34 -9.63 6.65
N LYS A 33 -7.53 -8.32 6.59
CA LYS A 33 -7.25 -7.57 5.36
C LYS A 33 -5.78 -7.79 4.95
N SER A 34 -5.58 -8.03 3.67
CA SER A 34 -4.27 -8.22 3.07
C SER A 34 -3.76 -6.93 2.43
N VAL A 35 -2.47 -6.65 2.58
CA VAL A 35 -1.82 -5.43 2.12
C VAL A 35 -0.73 -5.76 1.12
N SER A 36 -0.73 -5.11 -0.04
CA SER A 36 0.41 -5.12 -0.96
C SER A 36 1.07 -3.76 -1.04
N ILE A 37 2.38 -3.78 -1.26
CA ILE A 37 3.22 -2.60 -1.31
C ILE A 37 3.90 -2.53 -2.68
N LEU A 38 3.74 -1.40 -3.36
CA LEU A 38 4.52 -1.02 -4.53
C LEU A 38 5.42 0.13 -4.11
N GLY A 39 6.73 -0.14 -3.93
CA GLY A 39 7.62 0.83 -3.30
C GLY A 39 9.02 0.92 -3.92
N ASP A 40 9.78 1.89 -3.44
CA ASP A 40 11.21 2.05 -3.68
C ASP A 40 12.03 1.60 -2.44
N SER A 41 13.24 2.16 -2.27
CA SER A 41 14.15 1.84 -1.16
C SER A 41 13.52 2.01 0.22
N TYR A 42 12.59 2.95 0.40
CA TYR A 42 11.92 3.24 1.68
C TYR A 42 11.06 2.07 2.18
N SER A 43 10.67 1.18 1.26
CA SER A 43 9.79 0.05 1.56
C SER A 43 10.50 -1.31 1.47
N THR A 44 11.79 -1.33 1.13
CA THR A 44 12.55 -2.60 1.03
C THR A 44 13.02 -3.09 2.40
N PHE A 45 13.12 -4.41 2.53
CA PHE A 45 13.93 -5.09 3.54
C PHE A 45 14.33 -6.45 2.99
N GLU A 46 15.63 -6.79 3.05
CA GLU A 46 16.18 -8.01 2.47
C GLU A 46 15.44 -9.26 2.94
N GLY A 47 15.06 -10.13 2.00
CA GLY A 47 14.30 -11.36 2.26
C GLY A 47 12.79 -11.17 2.34
N PHE A 48 12.27 -9.93 2.33
CA PHE A 48 10.83 -9.62 2.46
C PHE A 48 10.20 -8.99 1.21
N MET A 49 10.96 -8.81 0.13
CA MET A 49 10.41 -8.40 -1.16
C MET A 49 10.14 -9.60 -2.07
N GLN A 50 9.26 -9.39 -3.05
CA GLN A 50 9.02 -10.30 -4.16
C GLN A 50 9.00 -9.53 -5.49
N PRO A 51 9.72 -10.01 -6.51
CA PRO A 51 10.65 -11.17 -6.49
C PRO A 51 11.81 -10.98 -5.48
N LYS A 52 12.35 -12.09 -4.98
CA LYS A 52 13.49 -12.05 -4.04
C LYS A 52 14.76 -11.45 -4.65
N THR A 53 14.80 -11.30 -5.97
CA THR A 53 15.90 -10.67 -6.72
C THR A 53 15.85 -9.14 -6.68
N ASN A 54 14.77 -8.55 -6.16
CA ASN A 54 14.67 -7.10 -6.03
C ASN A 54 15.75 -6.57 -5.10
N SER A 55 16.39 -5.46 -5.50
CA SER A 55 17.41 -4.78 -4.71
C SER A 55 16.81 -4.21 -3.42
N SER A 56 17.55 -4.34 -2.31
CA SER A 56 17.15 -3.84 -1.00
C SER A 56 18.09 -2.76 -0.48
N TRP A 57 17.52 -1.74 0.18
CA TRP A 57 18.29 -0.76 0.96
C TRP A 57 18.49 -1.25 2.40
N TYR A 58 17.48 -1.80 3.05
CA TYR A 58 17.56 -2.27 4.43
C TYR A 58 17.81 -3.77 4.51
N SER A 59 18.59 -4.17 5.51
CA SER A 59 18.91 -5.58 5.80
C SER A 59 19.15 -5.79 7.29
N ALA A 60 19.21 -7.03 7.72
CA ALA A 60 19.57 -7.38 9.09
C ALA A 60 21.06 -7.14 9.38
N THR A 61 21.90 -7.02 8.35
CA THR A 61 23.33 -6.69 8.51
C THR A 61 23.46 -5.20 8.82
N PRO A 62 24.00 -4.82 9.99
CA PRO A 62 24.22 -3.43 10.34
C PRO A 62 25.14 -2.73 9.34
N LYS A 63 24.79 -1.49 8.98
CA LYS A 63 25.62 -0.62 8.13
C LYS A 63 25.53 0.83 8.60
N PRO A 64 26.58 1.65 8.39
CA PRO A 64 26.65 3.03 8.91
C PRO A 64 25.54 3.94 8.35
N GLU A 65 24.99 3.62 7.19
CA GLU A 65 24.03 4.45 6.45
C GLU A 65 22.63 4.45 7.07
N THR A 66 22.31 3.47 7.91
CA THR A 66 20.99 3.33 8.54
C THR A 66 21.06 2.67 9.91
N ASP A 67 20.07 2.95 10.76
CA ASP A 67 19.84 2.29 12.04
C ASP A 67 18.75 1.21 11.98
N VAL A 68 18.08 1.05 10.80
CA VAL A 68 17.04 0.03 10.58
C VAL A 68 17.72 -1.30 10.26
N THR A 69 17.67 -2.24 11.20
CA THR A 69 18.30 -3.56 11.11
C THR A 69 17.34 -4.73 11.30
N SER A 70 16.06 -4.46 11.41
CA SER A 70 15.02 -5.47 11.54
C SER A 70 13.79 -5.10 10.70
N VAL A 71 13.16 -6.09 10.07
CA VAL A 71 11.91 -5.91 9.34
C VAL A 71 10.82 -5.31 10.22
N LYS A 72 10.80 -5.64 11.50
CA LYS A 72 9.84 -5.07 12.48
C LYS A 72 9.98 -3.56 12.70
N GLN A 73 11.09 -2.99 12.27
CA GLN A 73 11.34 -1.55 12.34
C GLN A 73 10.84 -0.79 11.10
N THR A 74 10.51 -1.50 10.00
CA THR A 74 10.01 -0.87 8.79
C THR A 74 8.60 -0.33 8.99
N TRP A 75 8.27 0.77 8.31
CA TRP A 75 6.97 1.43 8.40
C TRP A 75 5.81 0.49 8.05
N TRP A 76 5.98 -0.31 6.99
CA TRP A 76 4.94 -1.20 6.49
C TRP A 76 4.73 -2.43 7.38
N ASN A 77 5.80 -2.97 8.00
CA ASN A 77 5.62 -4.08 8.94
C ASN A 77 4.90 -3.62 10.20
N LYS A 78 5.28 -2.43 10.74
CA LYS A 78 4.55 -1.80 11.85
C LYS A 78 3.08 -1.59 11.49
N PHE A 79 2.80 -1.01 10.32
CA PHE A 79 1.44 -0.76 9.85
C PHE A 79 0.61 -2.05 9.79
N ILE A 80 1.16 -3.11 9.23
CA ILE A 80 0.50 -4.41 9.10
C ILE A 80 0.22 -5.04 10.48
N GLU A 81 1.23 -5.10 11.35
CA GLU A 81 1.10 -5.70 12.67
C GLU A 81 0.12 -4.95 13.57
N GLU A 82 0.23 -3.62 13.62
CA GLU A 82 -0.59 -2.76 14.50
C GLU A 82 -2.08 -2.71 14.08
N ASN A 83 -2.38 -2.92 12.81
CA ASN A 83 -3.77 -3.00 12.32
C ASN A 83 -4.31 -4.43 12.24
N GLY A 84 -3.53 -5.44 12.62
CA GLY A 84 -3.92 -6.83 12.51
C GLY A 84 -4.09 -7.32 11.06
N TYR A 85 -3.44 -6.68 10.10
CA TYR A 85 -3.46 -7.06 8.68
C TYR A 85 -2.47 -8.20 8.41
N GLN A 86 -2.38 -8.62 7.14
CA GLN A 86 -1.39 -9.57 6.66
C GLN A 86 -0.71 -9.02 5.39
N LEU A 87 0.58 -9.30 5.23
CA LEU A 87 1.30 -8.96 4.01
C LEU A 87 0.87 -9.91 2.89
N CYS A 88 0.35 -9.35 1.78
CA CYS A 88 0.15 -10.09 0.54
C CYS A 88 1.47 -10.14 -0.24
N ILE A 89 1.89 -9.00 -0.80
CA ILE A 89 3.16 -8.89 -1.53
C ILE A 89 3.83 -7.54 -1.22
N ASN A 90 5.12 -7.55 -0.93
CA ASN A 90 5.95 -6.35 -0.97
C ASN A 90 6.77 -6.39 -2.27
N ASN A 91 6.31 -5.69 -3.30
CA ASN A 91 7.01 -5.54 -4.58
C ASN A 91 7.75 -4.20 -4.63
N SER A 92 8.67 -3.99 -3.66
CA SER A 92 9.54 -2.81 -3.63
C SER A 92 10.90 -3.12 -4.25
N PHE A 93 11.53 -2.10 -4.84
CA PHE A 93 12.86 -2.20 -5.45
C PHE A 93 13.67 -0.93 -5.15
N SER A 94 14.80 -1.08 -4.48
CA SER A 94 15.66 0.06 -4.10
C SER A 94 16.20 0.80 -5.32
N GLY A 95 16.05 2.12 -5.34
CA GLY A 95 16.49 2.98 -6.44
C GLY A 95 15.51 3.08 -7.62
N SER A 96 14.37 2.39 -7.59
CA SER A 96 13.43 2.41 -8.72
C SER A 96 12.64 3.72 -8.81
N THR A 97 12.43 4.17 -10.03
CA THR A 97 11.60 5.32 -10.41
C THR A 97 10.18 4.86 -10.79
N ILE A 98 9.21 5.75 -10.76
CA ILE A 98 7.86 5.47 -11.29
C ILE A 98 7.95 5.29 -12.80
N CYS A 99 8.55 6.25 -13.52
CA CYS A 99 8.77 6.15 -14.96
C CYS A 99 9.99 5.25 -15.29
N ASN A 100 10.15 4.95 -16.58
CA ASN A 100 11.27 4.14 -17.05
C ASN A 100 12.61 4.90 -17.13
N THR A 101 12.65 6.19 -16.81
CA THR A 101 13.89 6.97 -16.77
C THR A 101 14.44 6.99 -15.35
N GLY A 102 15.60 6.40 -15.14
CA GLY A 102 16.32 6.39 -13.88
C GLY A 102 17.47 7.38 -13.80
N TYR A 103 18.40 7.12 -12.87
CA TYR A 103 19.60 7.92 -12.68
C TYR A 103 20.45 7.96 -13.96
N ASP A 104 21.09 9.09 -14.19
CA ASP A 104 21.88 9.35 -15.40
C ASP A 104 21.11 9.11 -16.71
N LYS A 105 19.78 9.24 -16.64
CA LYS A 105 18.83 8.97 -17.72
C LYS A 105 18.89 7.53 -18.26
N ALA A 106 19.39 6.59 -17.44
CA ALA A 106 19.39 5.18 -17.77
C ALA A 106 17.96 4.62 -17.90
N ASP A 107 17.80 3.60 -18.73
CA ASP A 107 16.56 2.85 -18.86
C ASP A 107 16.35 1.92 -17.65
N PHE A 108 15.33 2.21 -16.86
CA PHE A 108 14.89 1.43 -15.69
C PHE A 108 13.59 0.65 -15.97
N SER A 109 13.26 0.40 -17.24
CA SER A 109 12.07 -0.37 -17.62
C SER A 109 12.04 -1.80 -17.07
N ASP A 110 13.18 -2.33 -16.63
CA ASP A 110 13.28 -3.63 -15.96
C ASP A 110 12.85 -3.61 -14.48
N ARG A 111 12.76 -2.43 -13.87
CA ARG A 111 12.55 -2.27 -12.42
C ARG A 111 11.62 -1.12 -12.00
N SER A 112 11.12 -0.31 -12.93
CA SER A 112 10.23 0.83 -12.66
C SER A 112 8.92 0.39 -11.99
N PHE A 113 8.21 1.33 -11.37
CA PHE A 113 6.91 1.03 -10.76
C PHE A 113 5.90 0.55 -11.80
N ILE A 114 5.88 1.17 -12.99
CA ILE A 114 4.95 0.78 -14.06
C ILE A 114 5.20 -0.65 -14.56
N THR A 115 6.39 -1.18 -14.43
CA THR A 115 6.70 -2.57 -14.77
C THR A 115 6.27 -3.55 -13.67
N ARG A 116 6.38 -3.11 -12.39
CA ARG A 116 6.10 -3.96 -11.23
C ARG A 116 4.66 -3.92 -10.74
N MET A 117 3.85 -2.95 -11.20
CA MET A 117 2.48 -2.73 -10.75
C MET A 117 1.53 -3.92 -10.97
N THR A 118 1.85 -4.83 -11.88
CA THR A 118 1.06 -6.04 -12.13
C THR A 118 1.34 -7.17 -11.15
N GLY A 119 2.43 -7.08 -10.39
CA GLY A 119 2.92 -8.13 -9.48
C GLY A 119 2.53 -7.87 -8.02
N LEU A 120 1.28 -7.50 -7.73
CA LEU A 120 0.82 -7.18 -6.37
C LEU A 120 -0.08 -8.26 -5.74
N GLY A 121 -0.30 -9.39 -6.44
CA GLY A 121 -1.17 -10.46 -5.93
C GLY A 121 -2.65 -10.06 -5.87
N PHE A 122 -3.33 -10.45 -4.80
CA PHE A 122 -4.75 -10.18 -4.58
C PHE A 122 -4.97 -9.53 -3.22
N PRO A 123 -4.55 -8.28 -3.02
CA PRO A 123 -4.68 -7.58 -1.75
C PRO A 123 -6.07 -6.95 -1.58
N ASP A 124 -6.40 -6.60 -0.31
CA ASP A 124 -7.52 -5.71 0.01
C ASP A 124 -7.08 -4.24 0.01
N ILE A 125 -5.77 -3.99 0.24
CA ILE A 125 -5.19 -2.64 0.29
C ILE A 125 -3.89 -2.62 -0.53
N ILE A 126 -3.72 -1.59 -1.37
CA ILE A 126 -2.46 -1.30 -2.06
C ILE A 126 -1.89 0.01 -1.52
N LEU A 127 -0.65 -0.05 -1.03
CA LEU A 127 0.13 1.11 -0.61
C LEU A 127 1.22 1.38 -1.64
N ILE A 128 1.15 2.53 -2.30
CA ILE A 128 2.14 2.96 -3.30
C ILE A 128 3.02 4.03 -2.66
N PHE A 129 4.32 3.76 -2.50
CA PHE A 129 5.26 4.73 -1.95
C PHE A 129 6.39 4.97 -2.95
N GLY A 130 6.29 6.06 -3.73
CA GLY A 130 7.18 6.33 -4.85
C GLY A 130 7.33 7.81 -5.19
N GLY A 131 8.07 8.07 -6.28
CA GLY A 131 8.40 9.43 -6.74
C GLY A 131 9.69 9.99 -6.13
N THR A 132 10.25 9.36 -5.10
CA THR A 132 11.51 9.79 -4.48
C THR A 132 12.65 9.74 -5.48
N ASN A 133 12.82 8.60 -6.14
CA ASN A 133 13.89 8.42 -7.11
C ASN A 133 13.67 9.23 -8.39
N ASP A 134 12.43 9.46 -8.82
CA ASP A 134 12.12 10.35 -9.94
C ASP A 134 12.57 11.78 -9.64
N SER A 135 12.36 12.25 -8.39
CA SER A 135 12.82 13.54 -7.91
C SER A 135 14.35 13.63 -7.87
N TRP A 136 15.03 12.59 -7.37
CA TRP A 136 16.49 12.57 -7.22
C TRP A 136 17.22 12.35 -8.54
N ALA A 137 16.66 11.56 -9.45
CA ALA A 137 17.23 11.26 -10.76
C ALA A 137 16.97 12.34 -11.82
N ASP A 138 16.27 13.42 -11.48
CA ASP A 138 15.83 14.41 -12.48
C ASP A 138 15.07 13.76 -13.64
N SER A 139 14.14 12.86 -13.34
CA SER A 139 13.33 12.21 -14.37
C SER A 139 12.55 13.24 -15.17
N PRO A 140 12.48 13.13 -16.51
CA PRO A 140 11.73 14.08 -17.34
C PRO A 140 10.26 14.12 -16.88
N LEU A 141 9.71 15.32 -16.66
CA LEU A 141 8.33 15.44 -16.15
C LEU A 141 7.28 15.02 -17.19
N GLY A 142 7.44 15.45 -18.43
CA GLY A 142 6.40 15.32 -19.46
C GLY A 142 5.14 16.14 -19.18
N ASP A 143 4.19 16.11 -20.11
CA ASP A 143 2.89 16.74 -19.95
C ASP A 143 1.95 15.82 -19.17
N PHE A 144 0.89 16.39 -18.56
CA PHE A 144 -0.19 15.59 -18.00
C PHE A 144 -0.94 14.87 -19.13
N LYS A 145 -1.00 13.54 -19.04
CA LYS A 145 -1.64 12.69 -20.05
C LYS A 145 -2.35 11.52 -19.37
N TYR A 146 -3.65 11.42 -19.58
CA TYR A 146 -4.54 10.50 -18.90
C TYR A 146 -5.15 9.43 -19.82
N GLY A 147 -4.52 9.17 -20.97
CA GLY A 147 -4.93 8.15 -21.91
C GLY A 147 -4.11 8.17 -23.20
N GLY A 148 -4.19 7.11 -24.01
CA GLY A 148 -3.48 7.01 -25.30
C GLY A 148 -1.96 7.08 -25.17
N TRP A 149 -1.40 6.50 -24.10
CA TRP A 149 0.05 6.53 -23.83
C TRP A 149 0.84 5.78 -24.89
N THR A 150 1.95 6.39 -25.31
CA THR A 150 2.97 5.76 -26.14
C THR A 150 4.09 5.19 -25.27
N LYS A 151 4.99 4.38 -25.85
CA LYS A 151 6.19 3.90 -25.15
C LYS A 151 7.06 5.05 -24.62
N ASP A 152 7.19 6.13 -25.41
CA ASP A 152 8.00 7.31 -25.03
C ASP A 152 7.39 8.07 -23.83
N ASP A 153 6.07 8.05 -23.67
CA ASP A 153 5.41 8.66 -22.52
C ASP A 153 5.80 7.96 -21.21
N LEU A 154 6.05 6.66 -21.27
CA LEU A 154 6.43 5.88 -20.08
C LEU A 154 7.84 6.18 -19.55
N PHE A 155 8.64 6.95 -20.31
CA PHE A 155 9.92 7.49 -19.87
C PHE A 155 9.81 8.87 -19.23
N LYS A 156 8.60 9.40 -19.05
CA LYS A 156 8.31 10.69 -18.43
C LYS A 156 7.41 10.49 -17.20
N PHE A 157 7.72 11.23 -16.14
CA PHE A 157 7.10 11.02 -14.83
C PHE A 157 5.58 11.11 -14.83
N ARG A 158 5.02 12.24 -15.32
CA ARG A 158 3.57 12.50 -15.29
C ARG A 158 2.76 11.47 -16.07
N PRO A 159 3.09 11.20 -17.36
CA PRO A 159 2.36 10.16 -18.10
C PRO A 159 2.51 8.76 -17.51
N ALA A 160 3.73 8.41 -17.02
CA ALA A 160 3.99 7.11 -16.42
C ALA A 160 3.21 6.92 -15.11
N MET A 161 3.16 7.94 -14.26
CA MET A 161 2.37 7.89 -13.02
C MET A 161 0.88 7.79 -13.32
N ALA A 162 0.37 8.55 -14.28
CA ALA A 162 -1.02 8.46 -14.71
C ALA A 162 -1.35 7.06 -15.26
N TYR A 163 -0.48 6.51 -16.13
CA TYR A 163 -0.60 5.15 -16.64
C TYR A 163 -0.61 4.10 -15.52
N MET A 164 0.28 4.25 -14.52
CA MET A 164 0.34 3.35 -13.37
C MET A 164 -0.96 3.37 -12.57
N LEU A 165 -1.48 4.55 -12.20
CA LEU A 165 -2.70 4.65 -11.40
C LEU A 165 -3.93 4.16 -12.17
N ASP A 166 -4.05 4.50 -13.46
CA ASP A 166 -5.09 3.97 -14.34
C ASP A 166 -5.08 2.44 -14.36
N HIS A 167 -3.91 1.85 -14.55
CA HIS A 167 -3.74 0.39 -14.58
C HIS A 167 -4.11 -0.25 -13.24
N VAL A 168 -3.63 0.32 -12.12
CA VAL A 168 -3.90 -0.25 -10.78
C VAL A 168 -5.39 -0.21 -10.47
N ILE A 169 -6.09 0.90 -10.77
CA ILE A 169 -7.53 1.02 -10.54
C ILE A 169 -8.32 -0.01 -11.36
N HIS A 170 -7.98 -0.19 -12.62
CA HIS A 170 -8.72 -1.10 -13.50
C HIS A 170 -8.45 -2.58 -13.22
N ASN A 171 -7.26 -2.93 -12.77
CA ASN A 171 -6.88 -4.33 -12.56
C ASN A 171 -7.08 -4.83 -11.11
N TYR A 172 -7.15 -3.92 -10.14
CA TYR A 172 -7.37 -4.26 -8.73
C TYR A 172 -8.72 -3.71 -8.25
N GLN A 173 -9.80 -4.32 -8.72
CA GLN A 173 -11.17 -3.90 -8.39
C GLN A 173 -11.51 -4.18 -6.92
N ASN A 174 -12.25 -3.26 -6.29
CA ASN A 174 -12.64 -3.34 -4.87
C ASN A 174 -11.45 -3.32 -3.89
N VAL A 175 -10.32 -2.76 -4.30
CA VAL A 175 -9.12 -2.62 -3.47
C VAL A 175 -8.97 -1.15 -3.04
N GLU A 176 -8.67 -0.94 -1.77
CA GLU A 176 -8.33 0.39 -1.27
C GLU A 176 -6.92 0.77 -1.74
N ILE A 177 -6.76 1.93 -2.38
CA ILE A 177 -5.47 2.37 -2.94
C ILE A 177 -5.07 3.69 -2.28
N TYR A 178 -3.85 3.73 -1.73
CA TYR A 178 -3.26 4.93 -1.13
C TYR A 178 -1.92 5.21 -1.77
N PHE A 179 -1.70 6.46 -2.16
CA PHE A 179 -0.37 6.93 -2.59
C PHE A 179 0.29 7.68 -1.44
N ILE A 180 1.47 7.26 -1.03
CA ILE A 180 2.26 7.88 0.03
C ILE A 180 3.27 8.82 -0.63
N LEU A 181 3.11 10.12 -0.39
CA LEU A 181 3.97 11.18 -0.93
C LEU A 181 5.04 11.53 0.09
N ASN A 182 6.31 11.35 -0.30
CA ASN A 182 7.46 11.61 0.56
C ASN A 182 7.69 13.11 0.81
N THR A 183 8.48 13.42 1.85
CA THR A 183 9.00 14.78 2.12
C THR A 183 10.21 15.10 1.23
N ASP A 184 10.52 16.39 1.10
CA ASP A 184 11.76 16.90 0.47
C ASP A 184 11.92 16.55 -1.02
N LEU A 185 10.82 16.31 -1.73
CA LEU A 185 10.84 16.14 -3.17
C LEU A 185 10.81 17.49 -3.90
N LYS A 186 11.25 17.50 -5.16
CA LYS A 186 11.11 18.68 -6.02
C LYS A 186 9.64 19.08 -6.13
N LYS A 187 9.39 20.38 -6.11
CA LYS A 187 8.02 20.93 -6.14
C LYS A 187 7.20 20.39 -7.29
N GLU A 188 7.80 20.26 -8.46
CA GLU A 188 7.14 19.79 -9.70
C GLU A 188 6.70 18.32 -9.57
N ILE A 189 7.47 17.50 -8.85
CA ILE A 189 7.10 16.11 -8.54
C ILE A 189 5.93 16.09 -7.55
N ASN A 190 6.02 16.86 -6.45
CA ASN A 190 4.95 16.95 -5.44
C ASN A 190 3.62 17.40 -6.08
N ASP A 191 3.65 18.48 -6.86
CA ASP A 191 2.45 19.00 -7.51
C ASP A 191 1.88 17.99 -8.52
N SER A 192 2.75 17.30 -9.25
CA SER A 192 2.33 16.27 -10.21
C SER A 192 1.65 15.09 -9.52
N VAL A 193 2.22 14.60 -8.42
CA VAL A 193 1.60 13.51 -7.61
C VAL A 193 0.21 13.91 -7.16
N LYS A 194 0.06 15.08 -6.54
CA LYS A 194 -1.24 15.56 -6.03
C LYS A 194 -2.28 15.67 -7.14
N ASN A 195 -1.92 16.30 -8.25
CA ASN A 195 -2.82 16.50 -9.39
C ASN A 195 -3.26 15.16 -10.01
N ILE A 196 -2.34 14.20 -10.16
CA ILE A 196 -2.65 12.90 -10.75
C ILE A 196 -3.48 12.06 -9.79
N CYS A 197 -3.14 12.04 -8.49
CA CYS A 197 -3.96 11.37 -7.47
C CYS A 197 -5.38 11.95 -7.42
N GLN A 198 -5.52 13.29 -7.46
CA GLN A 198 -6.81 13.96 -7.50
C GLN A 198 -7.63 13.57 -8.75
N HIS A 199 -6.97 13.51 -9.93
CA HIS A 199 -7.65 13.11 -11.18
C HIS A 199 -8.26 11.73 -11.11
N TYR A 200 -7.55 10.78 -10.47
CA TYR A 200 -8.02 9.40 -10.32
C TYR A 200 -8.81 9.13 -9.03
N GLY A 201 -9.02 10.12 -8.19
CA GLY A 201 -9.69 9.93 -6.90
C GLY A 201 -8.90 9.06 -5.92
N ILE A 202 -7.57 8.97 -6.09
CA ILE A 202 -6.69 8.22 -5.19
C ILE A 202 -6.33 9.08 -3.98
N ALA A 203 -6.47 8.52 -2.80
CA ALA A 203 -6.07 9.18 -1.56
C ALA A 203 -4.54 9.37 -1.50
N CYS A 204 -4.10 10.62 -1.37
CA CYS A 204 -2.68 11.01 -1.30
C CYS A 204 -2.30 11.34 0.15
N VAL A 205 -1.48 10.50 0.76
CA VAL A 205 -0.97 10.67 2.13
C VAL A 205 0.30 11.52 2.07
N GLU A 206 0.19 12.82 2.32
CA GLU A 206 1.33 13.74 2.33
C GLU A 206 2.10 13.63 3.65
N LEU A 207 3.27 13.01 3.62
CA LEU A 207 4.13 12.88 4.80
C LEU A 207 4.76 14.23 5.18
N ARG A 208 5.03 14.40 6.49
CA ARG A 208 5.66 15.61 7.06
C ARG A 208 6.70 15.21 8.11
N ASP A 209 7.79 15.96 8.15
CA ASP A 209 8.79 15.92 9.23
C ASP A 209 9.33 14.50 9.52
N ILE A 210 9.63 13.73 8.47
CA ILE A 210 10.17 12.38 8.59
C ILE A 210 11.66 12.42 8.93
N ASP A 211 12.03 11.78 10.03
CA ASP A 211 13.41 11.66 10.47
C ASP A 211 14.20 10.77 9.50
N LYS A 212 15.28 11.32 8.94
CA LYS A 212 16.07 10.67 7.88
C LYS A 212 17.57 10.70 8.19
N LYS A 213 18.26 9.65 7.74
CA LYS A 213 19.72 9.56 7.68
C LYS A 213 20.13 9.15 6.27
N ASN A 214 21.06 9.88 5.66
CA ASN A 214 21.46 9.66 4.26
C ASN A 214 20.26 9.58 3.28
N GLY A 215 19.31 10.49 3.46
CA GLY A 215 18.11 10.55 2.65
C GLY A 215 17.04 9.48 2.92
N HIS A 216 17.30 8.50 3.79
CA HIS A 216 16.38 7.39 4.08
C HIS A 216 15.83 7.45 5.50
N PRO A 217 14.58 7.00 5.74
CA PRO A 217 14.01 6.97 7.08
C PRO A 217 14.85 6.18 8.08
N THR A 218 15.06 6.78 9.26
CA THR A 218 15.60 6.09 10.44
C THR A 218 14.51 5.21 11.08
N VAL A 219 14.83 4.45 12.12
CA VAL A 219 13.82 3.73 12.93
C VAL A 219 12.72 4.67 13.42
N LYS A 220 13.09 5.92 13.83
CA LYS A 220 12.13 6.96 14.20
C LYS A 220 11.30 7.40 12.99
N GLY A 221 11.93 7.65 11.83
CA GLY A 221 11.24 8.02 10.61
C GLY A 221 10.28 6.95 10.12
N MET A 222 10.65 5.67 10.24
CA MET A 222 9.76 4.55 9.93
C MET A 222 8.50 4.55 10.80
N SER A 223 8.63 4.85 12.10
CA SER A 223 7.48 4.97 13.00
C SER A 223 6.60 6.18 12.64
N GLN A 224 7.21 7.32 12.30
CA GLN A 224 6.49 8.53 11.88
C GLN A 224 5.67 8.29 10.59
N ILE A 225 6.22 7.55 9.62
CA ILE A 225 5.47 7.16 8.40
C ILE A 225 4.26 6.30 8.75
N ASN A 226 4.44 5.27 9.58
CA ASN A 226 3.35 4.41 10.03
C ASN A 226 2.24 5.20 10.74
N GLU A 227 2.59 6.06 11.68
CA GLU A 227 1.63 6.87 12.45
C GLU A 227 0.84 7.82 11.56
N GLN A 228 1.51 8.50 10.62
CA GLN A 228 0.84 9.43 9.70
C GLN A 228 -0.10 8.69 8.74
N LEU A 229 0.31 7.53 8.23
CA LEU A 229 -0.55 6.69 7.38
C LEU A 229 -1.79 6.21 8.14
N LYS A 230 -1.63 5.71 9.37
CA LYS A 230 -2.75 5.26 10.22
C LYS A 230 -3.73 6.39 10.51
N THR A 231 -3.22 7.55 10.93
CA THR A 231 -4.03 8.73 11.23
C THR A 231 -4.84 9.16 10.01
N PHE A 232 -4.20 9.22 8.84
CA PHE A 232 -4.87 9.58 7.59
C PHE A 232 -5.99 8.60 7.23
N MET A 233 -5.73 7.29 7.32
CA MET A 233 -6.73 6.26 6.99
C MET A 233 -7.91 6.28 7.95
N THR A 234 -7.69 6.50 9.24
CA THR A 234 -8.77 6.63 10.24
C THR A 234 -9.67 7.83 9.93
N GLN A 235 -9.08 9.00 9.65
CA GLN A 235 -9.83 10.21 9.32
C GLN A 235 -10.65 10.06 8.03
N ASN A 236 -10.10 9.39 7.02
CA ASN A 236 -10.83 9.14 5.78
C ASN A 236 -12.03 8.20 5.97
N SER A 237 -11.90 7.16 6.80
CA SER A 237 -13.01 6.25 7.10
C SER A 237 -14.16 6.96 7.82
N GLU A 238 -13.87 7.81 8.80
CA GLU A 238 -14.87 8.59 9.52
C GLU A 238 -15.62 9.58 8.60
N THR A 239 -14.92 10.17 7.64
CA THR A 239 -15.53 11.12 6.67
C THR A 239 -16.47 10.40 5.70
N LEU A 240 -16.16 9.19 5.28
CA LEU A 240 -17.00 8.37 4.41
C LEU A 240 -18.27 7.93 5.14
N ASP A 241 -18.15 7.51 6.39
CA ASP A 241 -19.29 7.09 7.21
C ASP A 241 -20.25 8.25 7.49
N SER A 242 -19.73 9.45 7.78
CA SER A 242 -20.54 10.65 8.03
C SER A 242 -21.34 11.09 6.78
N ASN A 243 -20.72 11.05 5.60
CA ASN A 243 -21.37 11.42 4.34
C ASN A 243 -22.45 10.40 3.90
N THR A 244 -22.32 9.14 4.33
CA THR A 244 -23.32 8.10 4.04
C THR A 244 -24.56 8.27 4.91
N ILE A 245 -24.45 8.78 6.12
CA ILE A 245 -25.58 9.03 7.04
C ILE A 245 -26.39 10.23 6.57
N ASP A 246 -25.74 11.30 6.08
CA ASP A 246 -26.44 12.52 5.63
C ASP A 246 -27.17 12.35 4.27
N SER A 247 -26.86 11.32 3.51
CA SER A 247 -27.50 11.03 2.23
C SER A 247 -28.78 10.17 2.33
N CYS A 248 -29.17 9.76 3.53
CA CYS A 248 -30.34 8.91 3.80
C CYS A 248 -31.57 9.68 4.35
N TRP A 249 -31.59 11.04 4.25
CA TRP A 249 -32.74 11.88 4.67
C TRP A 249 -33.25 12.74 3.54
#